data_ec62d9f4989d8b0b02a2820e550b5843
#
_entry.id   ec62d9f4989d8b0b02a2820e550b5843
#
_cell.length_a   1.000
_cell.length_b   1.000
_cell.length_c   1.000
_cell.angle_alpha   90.00
_cell.angle_beta   90.00
_cell.angle_gamma   90.00
#
_symmetry.space_group_name_H-M   'P 1'
#
loop_
_entity.id
_entity.type
_entity.pdbx_description
1 polymer ?
#
loop_
_entity_poly.entity_id
_entity_poly.type
_entity_poly.pdbx_seq_one_letter_code
_entity_poly.pdbx_strand_id
1 'polypeptide(L)'
;MAHGHVTDEELAALIQRTAAAAKAYIRGDMRTYFTLIRHGDDYTLMSPFGGEPTHGFDSSPERLEALERYFRNGGAELEVVETYASGDLVVLVAIERQHGEVGACRTRTGRCA
;
A
#
# COMPACT_ATOMS: atom_id res chain seq x y z
N MET A 1 -15.52 -29.23 -4.70
CA MET A 1 -15.48 -27.88 -4.94
C MET A 1 -14.42 -27.15 -4.17
N ALA A 2 -13.59 -26.47 -4.86
CA ALA A 2 -12.46 -25.83 -4.24
C ALA A 2 -12.85 -24.48 -3.63
N HIS A 3 -13.68 -24.50 -2.61
CA HIS A 3 -14.05 -23.28 -1.94
C HIS A 3 -12.87 -22.66 -1.27
N GLY A 4 -12.71 -21.40 -1.46
CA GLY A 4 -11.74 -20.64 -0.77
C GLY A 4 -10.31 -20.92 -1.20
N HIS A 5 -10.09 -21.44 -2.38
CA HIS A 5 -8.77 -21.54 -2.95
C HIS A 5 -8.55 -20.42 -3.95
N VAL A 6 -7.48 -19.67 -3.73
CA VAL A 6 -7.05 -18.64 -4.66
C VAL A 6 -6.26 -19.33 -5.76
N THR A 7 -6.63 -19.09 -7.02
CA THR A 7 -5.91 -19.63 -8.17
C THR A 7 -4.61 -18.86 -8.39
N ASP A 8 -3.70 -19.45 -9.16
CA ASP A 8 -2.45 -18.76 -9.51
C ASP A 8 -2.72 -17.47 -10.28
N GLU A 9 -3.74 -17.47 -11.12
CA GLU A 9 -4.13 -16.27 -11.88
C GLU A 9 -4.68 -15.20 -10.97
N GLU A 10 -5.51 -15.57 -10.00
CA GLU A 10 -6.03 -14.63 -9.01
C GLU A 10 -4.92 -14.06 -8.15
N LEU A 11 -3.97 -14.89 -7.73
CA LEU A 11 -2.83 -14.45 -6.95
C LEU A 11 -1.98 -13.46 -7.74
N ALA A 12 -1.69 -13.74 -9.00
CA ALA A 12 -0.95 -12.84 -9.86
C ALA A 12 -1.65 -11.49 -10.00
N ALA A 13 -2.98 -11.51 -10.17
CA ALA A 13 -3.76 -10.28 -10.27
C ALA A 13 -3.72 -9.47 -8.99
N LEU A 14 -3.78 -10.13 -7.83
CA LEU A 14 -3.68 -9.46 -6.53
C LEU A 14 -2.31 -8.81 -6.34
N ILE A 15 -1.25 -9.48 -6.75
CA ILE A 15 0.11 -8.94 -6.66
C ILE A 15 0.24 -7.69 -7.55
N GLN A 16 -0.25 -7.77 -8.79
CA GLN A 16 -0.20 -6.62 -9.71
C GLN A 16 -1.00 -5.45 -9.17
N ARG A 17 -2.18 -5.71 -8.62
CA ARG A 17 -3.03 -4.68 -8.04
C ARG A 17 -2.36 -4.03 -6.83
N THR A 18 -1.74 -4.82 -5.99
CA THR A 18 -1.02 -4.34 -4.81
C THR A 18 0.16 -3.44 -5.23
N ALA A 19 0.92 -3.86 -6.23
CA ALA A 19 2.03 -3.07 -6.75
C ALA A 19 1.55 -1.74 -7.35
N ALA A 20 0.45 -1.77 -8.10
CA ALA A 20 -0.12 -0.56 -8.69
C ALA A 20 -0.65 0.39 -7.61
N ALA A 21 -1.25 -0.15 -6.55
CA ALA A 21 -1.73 0.65 -5.43
C ALA A 21 -0.57 1.33 -4.70
N ALA A 22 0.53 0.62 -4.49
CA ALA A 22 1.72 1.18 -3.86
C ALA A 22 2.25 2.37 -4.65
N LYS A 23 2.33 2.22 -5.97
CA LYS A 23 2.77 3.31 -6.85
C LYS A 23 1.84 4.52 -6.78
N ALA A 24 0.53 4.29 -6.81
CA ALA A 24 -0.45 5.36 -6.73
C ALA A 24 -0.33 6.13 -5.42
N TYR A 25 -0.17 5.41 -4.31
CA TYR A 25 -0.04 6.02 -3.00
C TYR A 25 1.18 6.95 -2.92
N ILE A 26 2.32 6.46 -3.38
CA ILE A 26 3.57 7.22 -3.32
C ILE A 26 3.57 8.42 -4.27
N ARG A 27 2.79 8.35 -5.35
CA ARG A 27 2.58 9.51 -6.21
C ARG A 27 1.62 10.53 -5.63
N GLY A 28 0.91 10.19 -4.57
CA GLY A 28 -0.16 11.01 -4.03
C GLY A 28 -1.47 10.89 -4.81
N ASP A 29 -1.59 9.87 -5.65
CA ASP A 29 -2.79 9.65 -6.46
C ASP A 29 -3.78 8.76 -5.70
N MET A 30 -4.45 9.36 -4.74
CA MET A 30 -5.35 8.61 -3.86
C MET A 30 -6.63 8.17 -4.57
N ARG A 31 -7.02 8.85 -5.62
CA ARG A 31 -8.19 8.43 -6.41
C ARG A 31 -7.92 7.07 -7.04
N THR A 32 -6.79 6.92 -7.71
CA THR A 32 -6.39 5.63 -8.31
C THR A 32 -6.19 4.58 -7.23
N TYR A 33 -5.56 4.95 -6.12
CA TYR A 33 -5.32 4.02 -5.00
C TYR A 33 -6.63 3.36 -4.56
N PHE A 34 -7.69 4.13 -4.37
CA PHE A 34 -8.97 3.60 -3.90
C PHE A 34 -9.75 2.83 -4.95
N THR A 35 -9.37 2.90 -6.21
CA THR A 35 -9.94 1.99 -7.23
C THR A 35 -9.27 0.62 -7.17
N LEU A 36 -8.10 0.53 -6.58
CA LEU A 36 -7.29 -0.68 -6.56
C LEU A 36 -7.36 -1.42 -5.23
N ILE A 37 -7.49 -0.70 -4.13
CA ILE A 37 -7.46 -1.27 -2.79
C ILE A 37 -8.62 -0.74 -1.96
N ARG A 38 -9.16 -1.63 -1.14
CA ARG A 38 -10.19 -1.33 -0.16
C ARG A 38 -9.71 -1.83 1.19
N HIS A 39 -9.72 -0.95 2.17
CA HIS A 39 -9.31 -1.31 3.52
C HIS A 39 -10.51 -1.81 4.33
N GLY A 40 -10.27 -2.87 5.11
CA GLY A 40 -11.24 -3.34 6.07
C GLY A 40 -11.33 -2.44 7.29
N ASP A 41 -12.37 -2.64 8.09
CA ASP A 41 -12.56 -1.85 9.32
C ASP A 41 -11.45 -2.09 10.35
N ASP A 42 -10.80 -3.23 10.25
CA ASP A 42 -9.70 -3.62 11.14
C ASP A 42 -8.32 -3.26 10.59
N TYR A 43 -8.27 -2.36 9.63
CA TYR A 43 -7.02 -1.89 9.05
C TYR A 43 -6.09 -1.36 10.14
N THR A 44 -4.84 -1.81 10.09
CA THR A 44 -3.82 -1.35 11.02
C THR A 44 -2.55 -1.03 10.23
N LEU A 45 -1.99 0.11 10.50
CA LEU A 45 -0.75 0.55 9.88
C LEU A 45 0.32 0.78 10.95
N MET A 46 1.45 0.14 10.75
CA MET A 46 2.65 0.41 11.54
C MET A 46 3.62 1.19 10.65
N SER A 47 3.81 2.46 10.99
CA SER A 47 4.63 3.35 10.16
C SER A 47 6.11 2.97 10.22
N PRO A 48 6.83 3.01 9.08
CA PRO A 48 8.28 2.80 9.09
C PRO A 48 9.03 3.91 9.82
N PHE A 49 8.36 5.04 10.07
CA PHE A 49 8.96 6.16 10.81
C PHE A 49 8.80 6.03 12.32
N GLY A 50 8.14 4.97 12.79
CA GLY A 50 7.89 4.74 14.19
C GLY A 50 6.58 5.35 14.68
N GLY A 51 6.40 5.34 16.00
CA GLY A 51 5.19 5.85 16.62
C GLY A 51 4.16 4.76 16.87
N GLU A 52 3.00 5.16 17.35
CA GLU A 52 1.91 4.24 17.64
C GLU A 52 1.28 3.69 16.37
N PRO A 53 0.86 2.42 16.36
CA PRO A 53 0.10 1.89 15.23
C PRO A 53 -1.18 2.69 15.00
N THR A 54 -1.52 2.91 13.74
CA THR A 54 -2.77 3.56 13.35
C THR A 54 -3.81 2.50 13.10
N HIS A 55 -4.99 2.66 13.71
CA HIS A 55 -6.11 1.75 13.54
C HIS A 55 -7.21 2.44 12.72
N GLY A 56 -7.66 1.74 11.68
CA GLY A 56 -8.62 2.29 10.74
C GLY A 56 -7.97 3.23 9.73
N PHE A 57 -8.58 3.34 8.56
CA PHE A 57 -8.08 4.22 7.51
C PHE A 57 -9.00 5.44 7.41
N ASP A 58 -8.44 6.60 7.64
CA ASP A 58 -9.17 7.86 7.50
C ASP A 58 -9.20 8.25 6.03
N SER A 59 -10.37 8.12 5.40
CA SER A 59 -10.60 8.47 4.01
C SER A 59 -11.36 9.80 3.87
N SER A 60 -11.34 10.64 4.90
CA SER A 60 -11.97 11.94 4.81
C SER A 60 -11.30 12.79 3.72
N PRO A 61 -12.04 13.72 3.09
CA PRO A 61 -11.47 14.58 2.05
C PRO A 61 -10.23 15.34 2.53
N GLU A 62 -10.21 15.79 3.77
CA GLU A 62 -9.07 16.50 4.36
C GLU A 62 -7.84 15.61 4.44
N ARG A 63 -8.05 14.35 4.84
CA ARG A 63 -6.93 13.39 4.95
C ARG A 63 -6.38 13.03 3.59
N LEU A 64 -7.25 12.80 2.60
CA LEU A 64 -6.83 12.47 1.25
C LEU A 64 -6.04 13.60 0.62
N GLU A 65 -6.51 14.83 0.80
CA GLU A 65 -5.80 16.00 0.32
C GLU A 65 -4.43 16.15 0.97
N ALA A 66 -4.34 15.88 2.28
CA ALA A 66 -3.08 15.92 3.00
C ALA A 66 -2.11 14.87 2.46
N LEU A 67 -2.59 13.66 2.16
CA LEU A 67 -1.75 12.60 1.60
C LEU A 67 -1.25 12.98 0.19
N GLU A 68 -2.10 13.60 -0.62
CA GLU A 68 -1.71 14.04 -1.97
C GLU A 68 -0.60 15.10 -1.93
N ARG A 69 -0.58 15.93 -0.89
CA ARG A 69 0.47 16.92 -0.72
C ARG A 69 1.72 16.33 -0.08
N TYR A 70 1.55 15.29 0.74
CA TYR A 70 2.65 14.68 1.47
C TYR A 70 3.51 13.77 0.57
N PHE A 71 2.87 12.99 -0.28
CA PHE A 71 3.55 12.09 -1.20
C PHE A 71 3.45 12.62 -2.62
N ARG A 72 4.58 12.94 -3.24
CA ARG A 72 4.60 13.48 -4.59
C ARG A 72 5.77 12.96 -5.40
N ASN A 73 5.55 12.86 -6.71
CA ASN A 73 6.59 12.52 -7.68
C ASN A 73 7.30 11.22 -7.35
N GLY A 74 6.56 10.29 -6.76
CA GLY A 74 7.12 9.04 -6.29
C GLY A 74 6.86 7.87 -7.19
N GLY A 75 7.61 6.84 -6.95
CA GLY A 75 7.39 5.54 -7.53
C GLY A 75 7.67 4.48 -6.48
N ALA A 76 7.18 3.29 -6.75
CA ALA A 76 7.38 2.17 -5.86
C ALA A 76 7.53 0.89 -6.67
N GLU A 77 8.38 0.01 -6.19
CA GLU A 77 8.53 -1.33 -6.72
C GLU A 77 8.23 -2.32 -5.61
N LEU A 78 7.46 -3.33 -5.93
CA LEU A 78 7.07 -4.35 -4.98
C LEU A 78 7.80 -5.65 -5.31
N GLU A 79 8.54 -6.16 -4.34
CA GLU A 79 9.16 -7.48 -4.43
C GLU A 79 8.41 -8.41 -3.46
N VAL A 80 7.72 -9.41 -4.01
CA VAL A 80 7.01 -10.38 -3.19
C VAL A 80 8.02 -11.44 -2.74
N VAL A 81 8.21 -11.53 -1.44
CA VAL A 81 9.15 -12.47 -0.82
C VAL A 81 8.49 -13.81 -0.57
N GLU A 82 7.24 -13.78 -0.10
CA GLU A 82 6.50 -14.98 0.23
C GLU A 82 5.02 -14.74 0.09
N THR A 83 4.27 -15.78 -0.21
CA THR A 83 2.81 -15.71 -0.27
C THR A 83 2.22 -16.87 0.55
N TYR A 84 1.14 -16.57 1.25
CA TYR A 84 0.39 -17.56 2.01
C TYR A 84 -1.08 -17.41 1.67
N ALA A 85 -1.77 -18.52 1.48
CA ALA A 85 -3.19 -18.50 1.22
C ALA A 85 -3.89 -19.51 2.10
N SER A 86 -5.04 -19.11 2.65
CA SER A 86 -5.89 -19.99 3.43
C SER A 86 -7.33 -19.59 3.15
N GLY A 87 -8.09 -20.48 2.51
CA GLY A 87 -9.42 -20.14 2.05
C GLY A 87 -9.34 -19.00 1.05
N ASP A 88 -10.06 -17.93 1.32
CA ASP A 88 -10.06 -16.72 0.51
C ASP A 88 -9.14 -15.63 1.07
N LEU A 89 -8.35 -15.98 2.07
CA LEU A 89 -7.37 -15.06 2.65
C LEU A 89 -6.02 -15.26 1.98
N VAL A 90 -5.41 -14.16 1.55
CA VAL A 90 -4.06 -14.17 1.00
C VAL A 90 -3.20 -13.22 1.81
N VAL A 91 -2.02 -13.70 2.22
CA VAL A 91 -1.02 -12.87 2.89
C VAL A 91 0.17 -12.73 1.95
N LEU A 92 0.52 -11.49 1.66
CA LEU A 92 1.70 -11.18 0.86
C LEU A 92 2.77 -10.62 1.80
N VAL A 93 3.91 -11.27 1.83
CA VAL A 93 5.09 -10.73 2.49
C VAL A 93 5.95 -10.10 1.42
N ALA A 94 6.15 -8.80 1.50
CA ALA A 94 6.75 -8.07 0.39
C ALA A 94 7.67 -6.97 0.90
N ILE A 95 8.61 -6.61 0.04
CA ILE A 95 9.46 -5.44 0.24
C ILE A 95 9.00 -4.39 -0.77
N GLU A 96 8.68 -3.22 -0.28
CA GLU A 96 8.32 -2.10 -1.12
C GLU A 96 9.47 -1.11 -1.13
N ARG A 97 10.04 -0.88 -2.32
CA ARG A 97 11.10 0.09 -2.50
C ARG A 97 10.51 1.35 -3.09
N GLN A 98 10.63 2.43 -2.34
CA GLN A 98 9.99 3.70 -2.65
C GLN A 98 11.03 4.77 -2.95
N HIS A 99 10.66 5.69 -3.82
CA HIS A 99 11.43 6.90 -4.07
C HIS A 99 10.46 8.04 -4.35
N GLY A 100 10.92 9.26 -4.16
CA GLY A 100 10.10 10.44 -4.41
C GLY A 100 10.20 11.45 -3.28
N GLU A 101 9.20 12.32 -3.23
CA GLU A 101 9.10 13.35 -2.22
C GLU A 101 8.10 12.94 -1.16
N VAL A 102 8.52 12.97 0.11
CA VAL A 102 7.68 12.69 1.27
C VAL A 102 7.71 13.92 2.15
N GLY A 103 6.58 14.60 2.25
CA GLY A 103 6.54 15.90 2.88
C GLY A 103 7.38 16.89 2.09
N ALA A 104 8.36 17.52 2.74
CA ALA A 104 9.30 18.44 2.10
C ALA A 104 10.64 17.76 1.79
N CYS A 105 10.71 16.43 1.93
CA CYS A 105 11.95 15.69 1.77
C CYS A 105 11.96 14.85 0.52
N ARG A 106 13.12 14.81 -0.13
CA ARG A 106 13.38 13.82 -1.17
C ARG A 106 14.19 12.70 -0.53
N THR A 107 13.67 11.48 -0.59
CA THR A 107 14.29 10.38 0.11
C THR A 107 14.01 9.04 -0.58
N ARG A 108 14.97 8.12 -0.44
CA ARG A 108 14.77 6.71 -0.79
C ARG A 108 14.58 5.85 0.45
N THR A 109 14.87 6.39 1.61
CA THR A 109 14.85 5.64 2.87
C THR A 109 13.74 6.09 3.80
N GLY A 110 13.00 7.12 3.43
CA GLY A 110 11.97 7.70 4.28
C GLY A 110 12.53 8.54 5.41
N ARG A 111 13.78 8.95 5.32
CA ARG A 111 14.41 9.81 6.33
C ARG A 111 14.64 11.19 5.77
N CYS A 112 14.30 12.17 6.59
CA CYS A 112 14.64 13.56 6.36
C CYS A 112 15.63 13.99 7.42
N ALA A 113 16.67 14.65 6.98
CA ALA A 113 17.66 15.18 7.91
C ALA A 113 17.08 16.37 8.68
#